data_63f8b0ed1c40a9e4ffe305b6c504b692
#
_entry.id   63f8b0ed1c40a9e4ffe305b6c504b692
#
_cell.length_a   1.000
_cell.length_b   1.000
_cell.length_c   1.000
_cell.angle_alpha   90.00
_cell.angle_beta   90.00
_cell.angle_gamma   90.00
#
_symmetry.space_group_name_H-M   'P 1'
#
loop_
_entity.id
_entity.type
_entity.pdbx_description
1 polymer ?
#
loop_
_entity_poly.entity_id
_entity_poly.type
_entity_poly.pdbx_seq_one_letter_code
_entity_poly.pdbx_strand_id
1 'polypeptide(L)'
;MKKAILYINQFFGGVGGEDSADFEPIIREGTVGPGLALNAALQNVEITHTIICGDNFMTGSRDEAIARVQTFLDDKTFDLFLAGPAFQSGRYGMSCGEVCNFVYAHYGVPCVTCMNEENPGVDAYKATPIYIMRGNKSAA
;
A
#
# COMPACT_ATOMS: atom_id res chain seq x y z
N MET A 1 -16.16 12.64 8.00
CA MET A 1 -14.75 12.38 7.66
C MET A 1 -14.64 11.07 6.92
N LYS A 2 -13.92 11.04 5.82
CA LYS A 2 -13.70 9.82 5.05
C LYS A 2 -12.65 8.94 5.72
N LYS A 3 -12.82 7.63 5.59
CA LYS A 3 -11.91 6.65 6.20
C LYS A 3 -11.02 6.03 5.14
N ALA A 4 -9.73 5.96 5.41
CA ALA A 4 -8.73 5.37 4.54
C ALA A 4 -7.99 4.22 5.23
N ILE A 5 -7.56 3.26 4.44
CA ILE A 5 -6.66 2.20 4.89
C ILE A 5 -5.37 2.35 4.10
N LEU A 6 -4.24 2.27 4.80
CA LEU A 6 -2.90 2.42 4.24
C LEU A 6 -2.21 1.06 4.13
N TYR A 7 -1.51 0.85 3.02
CA TYR A 7 -0.65 -0.32 2.81
C TYR A 7 0.80 0.15 2.71
N ILE A 8 1.70 -0.45 3.50
CA ILE A 8 3.14 -0.18 3.44
C ILE A 8 3.92 -1.49 3.53
N ASN A 9 5.21 -1.44 3.15
CA ASN A 9 6.05 -2.62 3.18
C ASN A 9 6.69 -2.85 4.55
N GLN A 10 7.48 -3.93 4.67
CA GLN A 10 8.16 -4.32 5.90
C GLN A 10 9.12 -3.25 6.43
N PHE A 11 9.78 -2.52 5.54
CA PHE A 11 10.77 -1.51 5.95
C PHE A 11 10.07 -0.32 6.60
N PHE A 12 9.08 0.25 5.93
CA PHE A 12 8.35 1.41 6.44
C PHE A 12 7.41 1.05 7.59
N GLY A 13 7.04 -0.23 7.70
CA GLY A 13 6.29 -0.75 8.83
C GLY A 13 7.12 -1.02 10.07
N GLY A 14 8.43 -0.82 9.99
CA GLY A 14 9.32 -1.01 11.14
C GLY A 14 9.64 -2.47 11.46
N VAL A 15 9.37 -3.40 10.54
CA VAL A 15 9.64 -4.83 10.75
C VAL A 15 11.11 -5.16 10.47
N GLY A 16 11.66 -4.61 9.39
CA GLY A 16 13.03 -4.86 9.00
C GLY A 16 13.28 -4.49 7.55
N GLY A 17 14.51 -4.72 7.10
CA GLY A 17 14.92 -4.43 5.73
C GLY A 17 14.67 -5.61 4.79
N GLU A 18 15.61 -5.83 3.88
CA GLU A 18 15.50 -6.87 2.84
C GLU A 18 15.35 -8.28 3.42
N ASP A 19 15.94 -8.54 4.56
CA ASP A 19 15.84 -9.83 5.26
C ASP A 19 14.42 -10.12 5.77
N SER A 20 13.56 -9.08 5.85
CA SER A 20 12.17 -9.22 6.27
C SER A 20 11.18 -9.09 5.11
N ALA A 21 11.67 -9.16 3.87
CA ALA A 21 10.83 -8.97 2.68
C ALA A 21 9.80 -10.10 2.48
N ASP A 22 9.95 -11.23 3.17
CA ASP A 22 8.98 -12.32 3.14
C ASP A 22 7.94 -12.24 4.28
N PHE A 23 7.87 -11.11 4.96
CA PHE A 23 6.97 -10.92 6.10
C PHE A 23 5.50 -11.06 5.68
N GLU A 24 4.77 -11.94 6.38
CA GLU A 24 3.36 -12.16 6.08
C GLU A 24 2.51 -10.94 6.45
N PRO A 25 1.41 -10.69 5.72
CA PRO A 25 0.60 -9.50 5.97
C PRO A 25 0.02 -9.46 7.37
N ILE A 26 0.09 -8.28 7.99
CA ILE A 26 -0.61 -7.98 9.23
C ILE A 26 -1.38 -6.67 9.07
N ILE A 27 -2.35 -6.45 9.94
CA ILE A 27 -3.07 -5.18 10.00
C ILE A 27 -3.00 -4.62 11.41
N ARG A 28 -2.83 -3.30 11.51
CA ARG A 28 -2.80 -2.57 12.78
C ARG A 28 -3.79 -1.42 12.75
N GLU A 29 -4.36 -1.09 13.89
CA GLU A 29 -5.17 0.10 14.03
C GLU A 29 -4.28 1.34 13.98
N GLY A 30 -4.78 2.42 13.36
CA GLY A 30 -4.09 3.68 13.29
C GLY A 30 -3.00 3.72 12.24
N THR A 31 -2.07 4.64 12.41
CA THR A 31 -1.00 4.92 11.45
C THR A 31 0.35 4.47 11.97
N VAL A 32 1.19 3.99 11.05
CA VAL A 32 2.54 3.54 11.31
C VAL A 32 3.44 4.11 10.21
N GLY A 33 4.68 4.45 10.56
CA GLY A 33 5.67 4.93 9.60
C GLY A 33 5.22 6.18 8.86
N PRO A 34 5.26 6.19 7.52
CA PRO A 34 4.91 7.38 6.73
C PRO A 34 3.43 7.78 6.90
N GLY A 35 2.59 6.88 7.38
CA GLY A 35 1.20 7.18 7.65
C GLY A 35 0.99 8.26 8.68
N LEU A 36 1.92 8.43 9.62
CA LEU A 36 1.82 9.47 10.65
C LEU A 36 1.79 10.86 10.03
N ALA A 37 2.76 11.16 9.16
CA ALA A 37 2.85 12.44 8.49
C ALA A 37 1.70 12.61 7.48
N LEU A 38 1.38 11.56 6.75
CA LEU A 38 0.30 11.58 5.76
C LEU A 38 -1.04 11.87 6.43
N ASN A 39 -1.34 11.19 7.52
CA ASN A 39 -2.59 11.39 8.25
C ASN A 39 -2.70 12.82 8.80
N ALA A 40 -1.59 13.39 9.26
CA ALA A 40 -1.57 14.78 9.74
C ALA A 40 -1.78 15.78 8.61
N ALA A 41 -1.35 15.47 7.39
CA ALA A 41 -1.46 16.37 6.23
C ALA A 41 -2.82 16.28 5.53
N LEU A 42 -3.51 15.15 5.65
CA LEU A 42 -4.81 14.96 4.99
C LEU A 42 -5.91 15.72 5.71
N GLN A 43 -6.78 16.35 4.91
CA GLN A 43 -7.95 17.04 5.43
C GLN A 43 -9.21 16.21 5.12
N ASN A 44 -10.06 16.06 6.12
CA ASN A 44 -11.31 15.30 5.98
C ASN A 44 -11.12 13.81 5.66
N VAL A 45 -9.91 13.28 5.90
CA VAL A 45 -9.58 11.87 5.73
C VAL A 45 -8.82 11.39 6.95
N GLU A 46 -9.22 10.25 7.48
CA GLU A 46 -8.55 9.61 8.62
C GLU A 46 -8.07 8.23 8.18
N ILE A 47 -6.78 7.94 8.37
CA ILE A 47 -6.24 6.60 8.19
C ILE A 47 -6.57 5.79 9.44
N THR A 48 -7.50 4.85 9.31
CA THR A 48 -7.98 4.07 10.45
C THR A 48 -7.14 2.83 10.73
N HIS A 49 -6.54 2.26 9.68
CA HIS A 49 -5.77 1.03 9.77
C HIS A 49 -4.60 1.07 8.80
N THR A 50 -3.55 0.31 9.12
CA THR A 50 -2.38 0.14 8.26
C THR A 50 -2.09 -1.34 8.08
N ILE A 51 -1.99 -1.78 6.83
CA ILE A 51 -1.58 -3.12 6.46
C ILE A 51 -0.07 -3.08 6.19
N ILE A 52 0.68 -4.01 6.79
CA ILE A 52 2.12 -4.14 6.59
C ILE A 52 2.37 -5.52 5.98
N CYS A 53 3.08 -5.57 4.85
CA CYS A 53 3.38 -6.82 4.16
C CYS A 53 4.77 -6.75 3.54
N GLY A 54 5.49 -7.85 3.58
CA GLY A 54 6.78 -7.96 2.91
C GLY A 54 6.64 -7.89 1.39
N ASP A 55 7.55 -7.18 0.74
CA ASP A 55 7.51 -7.01 -0.72
C ASP A 55 7.60 -8.34 -1.45
N ASN A 56 8.45 -9.26 -0.98
CA ASN A 56 8.57 -10.59 -1.57
C ASN A 56 7.32 -11.43 -1.34
N PHE A 57 6.69 -11.29 -0.18
CA PHE A 57 5.48 -12.05 0.11
C PHE A 57 4.35 -11.63 -0.82
N MET A 58 4.17 -10.32 -1.01
CA MET A 58 3.11 -9.82 -1.91
C MET A 58 3.35 -10.21 -3.36
N THR A 59 4.59 -10.15 -3.85
CA THR A 59 4.89 -10.45 -5.25
C THR A 59 5.11 -11.93 -5.50
N GLY A 60 5.72 -12.65 -4.57
CA GLY A 60 6.06 -14.07 -4.74
C GLY A 60 4.98 -15.03 -4.27
N SER A 61 4.15 -14.63 -3.30
CA SER A 61 3.04 -15.43 -2.77
C SER A 61 1.74 -14.63 -2.90
N ARG A 62 1.52 -14.08 -4.07
CA ARG A 62 0.45 -13.11 -4.33
C ARG A 62 -0.93 -13.61 -3.90
N ASP A 63 -1.30 -14.82 -4.28
CA ASP A 63 -2.66 -15.31 -4.01
C ASP A 63 -2.91 -15.42 -2.51
N GLU A 64 -1.92 -15.89 -1.77
CA GLU A 64 -2.02 -15.97 -0.30
C GLU A 64 -2.03 -14.58 0.33
N ALA A 65 -1.16 -13.69 -0.13
CA ALA A 65 -1.11 -12.31 0.37
C ALA A 65 -2.44 -11.59 0.16
N ILE A 66 -3.00 -11.69 -1.04
CA ILE A 66 -4.28 -11.06 -1.39
C ILE A 66 -5.42 -11.65 -0.57
N ALA A 67 -5.42 -12.97 -0.35
CA ALA A 67 -6.44 -13.60 0.49
C ALA A 67 -6.39 -13.07 1.94
N ARG A 68 -5.19 -12.84 2.47
CA ARG A 68 -5.01 -12.24 3.79
C ARG A 68 -5.52 -10.80 3.83
N VAL A 69 -5.17 -10.01 2.81
CA VAL A 69 -5.64 -8.62 2.68
C VAL A 69 -7.18 -8.59 2.64
N GLN A 70 -7.78 -9.48 1.86
CA GLN A 70 -9.24 -9.58 1.78
C GLN A 70 -9.85 -9.86 3.15
N THR A 71 -9.28 -10.79 3.89
CA THR A 71 -9.75 -11.11 5.25
C THR A 71 -9.69 -9.87 6.15
N PHE A 72 -8.61 -9.08 6.05
CA PHE A 72 -8.47 -7.86 6.85
C PHE A 72 -9.51 -6.81 6.48
N LEU A 73 -9.90 -6.71 5.21
CA LEU A 73 -10.76 -5.63 4.72
C LEU A 73 -12.24 -5.97 4.76
N ASP A 74 -12.61 -7.25 4.73
CA ASP A 74 -14.01 -7.68 4.58
C ASP A 74 -14.93 -7.20 5.71
N ASP A 75 -14.38 -7.01 6.92
CA ASP A 75 -15.17 -6.54 8.08
C ASP A 75 -15.06 -5.04 8.31
N LYS A 76 -14.48 -4.30 7.36
CA LYS A 76 -14.23 -2.87 7.52
C LYS A 76 -14.98 -2.05 6.48
N THR A 77 -15.34 -0.83 6.88
CA THR A 77 -15.90 0.18 5.99
C THR A 77 -14.82 1.23 5.74
N PHE A 78 -14.49 1.45 4.49
CA PHE A 78 -13.49 2.45 4.11
C PHE A 78 -13.85 3.07 2.77
N ASP A 79 -13.45 4.32 2.57
CA ASP A 79 -13.80 5.13 1.41
C ASP A 79 -12.64 5.26 0.42
N LEU A 80 -11.43 4.95 0.86
CA LEU A 80 -10.20 5.21 0.13
C LEU A 80 -9.13 4.20 0.56
N PHE A 81 -8.34 3.73 -0.39
CA PHE A 81 -7.21 2.86 -0.11
C PHE A 81 -5.91 3.50 -0.61
N LEU A 82 -4.91 3.59 0.25
CA LEU A 82 -3.63 4.23 -0.04
C LEU A 82 -2.51 3.20 0.08
N ALA A 83 -1.56 3.21 -0.85
CA ALA A 83 -0.41 2.31 -0.80
C ALA A 83 0.89 3.07 -1.08
N GLY A 84 1.90 2.83 -0.28
CA GLY A 84 3.20 3.47 -0.44
C GLY A 84 3.40 4.66 0.49
N PRO A 85 4.23 5.62 0.13
CA PRO A 85 4.92 5.80 -1.16
C PRO A 85 6.04 4.78 -1.40
N ALA A 86 6.18 4.34 -2.63
CA ALA A 86 7.15 3.30 -3.00
C ALA A 86 8.47 3.85 -3.51
N PHE A 87 8.55 5.14 -3.77
CA PHE A 87 9.76 5.81 -4.25
C PHE A 87 10.27 5.13 -5.54
N GLN A 88 11.54 4.74 -5.57
CA GLN A 88 12.14 4.04 -6.71
C GLN A 88 12.30 2.53 -6.46
N SER A 89 11.76 2.03 -5.35
CA SER A 89 11.85 0.62 -4.98
C SER A 89 10.92 -0.23 -5.87
N GLY A 90 11.50 -1.03 -6.76
CA GLY A 90 10.75 -1.75 -7.78
C GLY A 90 9.77 -2.76 -7.23
N ARG A 91 10.19 -3.63 -6.30
CA ARG A 91 9.29 -4.61 -5.70
C ARG A 91 8.18 -3.96 -4.89
N TYR A 92 8.52 -2.89 -4.18
CA TYR A 92 7.52 -2.14 -3.42
C TYR A 92 6.49 -1.49 -4.36
N GLY A 93 6.96 -0.90 -5.45
CA GLY A 93 6.05 -0.32 -6.46
C GLY A 93 5.12 -1.38 -7.07
N MET A 94 5.66 -2.56 -7.38
CA MET A 94 4.86 -3.67 -7.89
C MET A 94 3.86 -4.16 -6.84
N SER A 95 4.26 -4.25 -5.58
CA SER A 95 3.37 -4.63 -4.48
C SER A 95 2.22 -3.64 -4.31
N CYS A 96 2.53 -2.35 -4.35
CA CYS A 96 1.51 -1.30 -4.25
C CYS A 96 0.50 -1.39 -5.39
N GLY A 97 0.98 -1.59 -6.61
CA GLY A 97 0.11 -1.75 -7.78
C GLY A 97 -0.78 -2.98 -7.66
N GLU A 98 -0.21 -4.09 -7.22
CA GLU A 98 -0.93 -5.35 -7.07
C GLU A 98 -2.07 -5.24 -6.06
N VAL A 99 -1.78 -4.71 -4.87
CA VAL A 99 -2.79 -4.60 -3.83
C VAL A 99 -3.86 -3.55 -4.19
N CYS A 100 -3.46 -2.42 -4.75
CA CYS A 100 -4.42 -1.40 -5.18
C CYS A 100 -5.37 -1.92 -6.25
N ASN A 101 -4.82 -2.66 -7.23
CA ASN A 101 -5.63 -3.22 -8.30
C ASN A 101 -6.66 -4.22 -7.78
N PHE A 102 -6.26 -5.06 -6.83
CA PHE A 102 -7.17 -5.98 -6.16
C PHE A 102 -8.27 -5.23 -5.41
N VAL A 103 -7.90 -4.25 -4.59
CA VAL A 103 -8.86 -3.51 -3.77
C VAL A 103 -9.87 -2.76 -4.63
N TYR A 104 -9.40 -2.13 -5.71
CA TYR A 104 -10.31 -1.47 -6.64
C TYR A 104 -11.29 -2.46 -7.26
N ALA A 105 -10.79 -3.59 -7.76
CA ALA A 105 -11.62 -4.58 -8.45
C ALA A 105 -12.63 -5.23 -7.51
N HIS A 106 -12.26 -5.46 -6.27
CA HIS A 106 -13.10 -6.22 -5.33
C HIS A 106 -14.04 -5.33 -4.52
N TYR A 107 -13.57 -4.14 -4.09
CA TYR A 107 -14.34 -3.26 -3.20
C TYR A 107 -14.89 -2.03 -3.91
N GLY A 108 -14.37 -1.67 -5.07
CA GLY A 108 -14.87 -0.53 -5.84
C GLY A 108 -14.53 0.82 -5.23
N VAL A 109 -13.57 0.90 -4.32
CA VAL A 109 -13.16 2.18 -3.73
C VAL A 109 -11.97 2.76 -4.49
N PRO A 110 -11.81 4.10 -4.51
CA PRO A 110 -10.63 4.71 -5.11
C PRO A 110 -9.36 4.23 -4.42
N CYS A 111 -8.35 3.87 -5.23
CA CYS A 111 -7.06 3.42 -4.74
C CYS A 111 -5.97 4.33 -5.30
N VAL A 112 -5.10 4.81 -4.43
CA VAL A 112 -4.03 5.75 -4.77
C VAL A 112 -2.70 5.18 -4.29
N THR A 113 -1.72 5.17 -5.17
CA THR A 113 -0.33 4.88 -4.82
C THR A 113 0.55 6.02 -5.29
N CYS A 114 1.77 6.07 -4.78
CA CYS A 114 2.73 7.11 -5.13
C CYS A 114 4.09 6.45 -5.34
N MET A 115 4.74 6.78 -6.45
CA MET A 115 6.07 6.24 -6.72
C MET A 115 6.78 7.14 -7.74
N ASN A 116 8.11 7.02 -7.77
CA ASN A 116 8.91 7.76 -8.73
C ASN A 116 8.61 7.28 -10.15
N GLU A 117 8.69 8.18 -11.12
CA GLU A 117 8.39 7.89 -12.53
C GLU A 117 9.26 6.78 -13.13
N GLU A 118 10.43 6.52 -12.54
CA GLU A 118 11.32 5.43 -12.99
C GLU A 118 11.00 4.08 -12.34
N ASN A 119 10.04 4.04 -11.41
CA ASN A 119 9.65 2.79 -10.78
C ASN A 119 8.93 1.91 -11.81
N PRO A 120 9.31 0.63 -11.94
CA PRO A 120 8.66 -0.28 -12.90
C PRO A 120 7.17 -0.46 -12.64
N GLY A 121 6.68 -0.19 -11.42
CA GLY A 121 5.26 -0.23 -11.11
C GLY A 121 4.45 0.76 -11.93
N VAL A 122 5.04 1.89 -12.35
CA VAL A 122 4.35 2.87 -13.19
C VAL A 122 3.93 2.23 -14.51
N ASP A 123 4.88 1.63 -15.23
CA ASP A 123 4.58 1.00 -16.51
C ASP A 123 3.65 -0.21 -16.36
N ALA A 124 3.81 -0.96 -15.28
CA ALA A 124 3.00 -2.15 -15.04
C ALA A 124 1.53 -1.84 -14.79
N TYR A 125 1.23 -0.69 -14.14
CA TYR A 125 -0.13 -0.41 -13.66
C TYR A 125 -0.74 0.88 -14.21
N LYS A 126 -0.04 1.66 -15.04
CA LYS A 126 -0.57 2.93 -15.55
C LYS A 126 -1.83 2.79 -16.40
N ALA A 127 -2.07 1.63 -16.98
CA ALA A 127 -3.25 1.37 -17.79
C ALA A 127 -4.41 0.77 -16.98
N THR A 128 -4.23 0.61 -15.67
CA THR A 128 -5.28 0.11 -14.76
C THR A 128 -6.02 1.29 -14.13
N PRO A 129 -7.18 1.06 -13.49
CA PRO A 129 -7.97 2.16 -12.94
C PRO A 129 -7.48 2.74 -11.60
N ILE A 130 -6.33 2.33 -11.10
CA ILE A 130 -5.76 2.93 -9.89
C ILE A 130 -5.08 4.26 -10.23
N TYR A 131 -4.95 5.13 -9.22
CA TYR A 131 -4.26 6.41 -9.37
C TYR A 131 -2.81 6.28 -8.91
N ILE A 132 -1.87 6.65 -9.79
CA ILE A 132 -0.44 6.62 -9.48
C ILE A 132 0.06 8.06 -9.46
N MET A 133 0.39 8.56 -8.29
CA MET A 133 0.94 9.90 -8.13
C MET A 133 2.46 9.85 -8.27
N ARG A 134 3.03 10.89 -8.90
CA ARG A 134 4.49 10.99 -9.03
C ARG A 134 5.09 11.33 -7.67
N GLY A 135 6.15 10.60 -7.30
CA GLY A 135 6.86 10.80 -6.06
C GLY A 135 8.37 10.93 -6.25
N ASN A 136 9.06 11.11 -5.13
CA ASN A 136 10.51 11.22 -5.10
C ASN A 136 11.19 9.88 -5.32
N LYS A 137 12.53 9.90 -5.54
CA LYS A 137 13.32 8.67 -5.71
C LYS A 137 13.56 7.96 -4.39
N SER A 138 13.63 8.71 -3.29
CA SER A 138 13.87 8.15 -1.97
C SER A 138 13.16 8.98 -0.91
N ALA A 139 13.11 8.43 0.31
CA ALA A 139 12.53 9.11 1.47
C ALA A 139 13.43 10.22 2.02
N ALA A 140 14.69 10.23 1.62
CA ALA A 140 15.66 11.23 2.10
C ALA A 140 15.49 12.58 1.41
#